data_ba8913e5946b41cd883cf1b00fdd47db
#
_entry.id   ba8913e5946b41cd883cf1b00fdd47db
#
_cell.length_a   1.000
_cell.length_b   1.000
_cell.length_c   1.000
_cell.angle_alpha   90.00
_cell.angle_beta   90.00
_cell.angle_gamma   90.00
#
_symmetry.space_group_name_H-M   'P 1'
#
loop_
_entity.id
_entity.type
_entity.pdbx_description
1 polymer ?
#
loop_
_entity_poly.entity_id
_entity_poly.type
_entity_poly.pdbx_seq_one_letter_code
_entity_poly.pdbx_strand_id
1 'polypeptide(L)'
;MKLFKSLAALPLGSMGRSPDVMVAIGLALISAMLIVPLPGIVLDFLIPVNIAFSLTILLVAVFVKNALEISTFPTLLLISTLFRLGLNVSTTRGILTSADAGEMVKAFGDFVVRGDVVIGMVMFLVITLVQFLVIAKGSERVAEVGARFTLDAIPGKQMSIDAAVRAGSITEQEGQDKRDELNRASMLFGSMDGAMKFVKGDAIAGLIIAAINIVAGVIIGIVRMQMDAGTALRVFSVLTIGDALVAQISALLITLAAGIIVTRVESKDKTKNLGHSLKDELTSNPKVLMIGAGLMLLMACTPGLPA
;
A
#
# COMPACT_ATOMS: atom_id res chain seq x y z
N MET A 1 -21.53 -17.56 -37.09
CA MET A 1 -21.86 -18.90 -36.50
C MET A 1 -20.62 -19.80 -36.28
N LYS A 2 -19.53 -19.70 -37.04
CA LYS A 2 -18.28 -20.47 -36.82
C LYS A 2 -17.46 -19.97 -35.61
N LEU A 3 -17.44 -18.67 -35.33
CA LEU A 3 -16.70 -18.07 -34.19
C LEU A 3 -17.29 -18.48 -32.79
N PHE A 4 -18.62 -18.62 -32.69
CA PHE A 4 -19.28 -19.07 -31.49
C PHE A 4 -19.04 -20.55 -31.16
N LYS A 5 -18.85 -21.40 -32.20
CA LYS A 5 -18.50 -22.81 -32.00
C LYS A 5 -17.06 -23.03 -31.59
N SER A 6 -16.13 -22.14 -31.95
CA SER A 6 -14.73 -22.23 -31.52
C SER A 6 -14.53 -21.76 -30.09
N LEU A 7 -15.35 -20.80 -29.60
CA LEU A 7 -15.36 -20.34 -28.20
C LEU A 7 -15.97 -21.40 -27.26
N ALA A 8 -16.94 -22.19 -27.72
CA ALA A 8 -17.55 -23.25 -26.92
C ALA A 8 -16.68 -24.54 -26.80
N ALA A 9 -15.61 -24.65 -27.59
CA ALA A 9 -14.68 -25.77 -27.55
C ALA A 9 -13.43 -25.53 -26.69
N LEU A 10 -13.32 -24.38 -26.05
CA LEU A 10 -12.27 -24.12 -25.06
C LEU A 10 -12.55 -24.98 -23.81
N PRO A 11 -11.55 -25.70 -23.28
CA PRO A 11 -11.72 -26.53 -22.08
C PRO A 11 -11.81 -25.60 -20.85
N LEU A 12 -12.97 -24.98 -20.64
CA LEU A 12 -13.26 -24.06 -19.51
C LEU A 12 -12.99 -24.69 -18.13
N GLY A 13 -13.00 -26.01 -18.05
CA GLY A 13 -12.77 -26.74 -16.80
C GLY A 13 -11.32 -26.76 -16.30
N SER A 14 -10.32 -26.62 -17.17
CA SER A 14 -8.89 -26.56 -16.80
C SER A 14 -8.34 -25.14 -16.77
N MET A 15 -8.92 -24.21 -17.53
CA MET A 15 -8.51 -22.81 -17.59
C MET A 15 -8.80 -22.06 -16.28
N GLY A 16 -9.87 -22.39 -15.56
CA GLY A 16 -10.22 -21.74 -14.29
C GLY A 16 -9.28 -22.06 -13.12
N ARG A 17 -8.30 -22.97 -13.30
CA ARG A 17 -7.32 -23.35 -12.27
C ARG A 17 -5.92 -22.82 -12.49
N SER A 18 -5.63 -22.16 -13.63
CA SER A 18 -4.32 -21.55 -13.84
C SER A 18 -4.23 -20.22 -13.09
N PRO A 19 -3.17 -19.98 -12.31
CA PRO A 19 -2.99 -18.71 -11.57
C PRO A 19 -3.09 -17.47 -12.47
N ASP A 20 -2.60 -17.56 -13.70
CA ASP A 20 -2.61 -16.47 -14.68
C ASP A 20 -4.03 -16.03 -15.06
N VAL A 21 -4.95 -16.99 -15.23
CA VAL A 21 -6.36 -16.70 -15.52
C VAL A 21 -7.03 -16.06 -14.31
N MET A 22 -6.71 -16.49 -13.09
CA MET A 22 -7.24 -15.86 -11.87
C MET A 22 -6.79 -14.39 -11.76
N VAL A 23 -5.54 -14.10 -12.05
CA VAL A 23 -5.02 -12.71 -12.08
C VAL A 23 -5.72 -11.90 -13.17
N ALA A 24 -5.87 -12.45 -14.37
CA ALA A 24 -6.56 -11.76 -15.47
C ALA A 24 -8.03 -11.47 -15.14
N ILE A 25 -8.75 -12.40 -14.54
CA ILE A 25 -10.12 -12.20 -14.07
C ILE A 25 -10.16 -11.15 -12.97
N GLY A 26 -9.24 -11.19 -12.00
CA GLY A 26 -9.15 -10.19 -10.94
C GLY A 26 -8.96 -8.79 -11.49
N LEU A 27 -8.05 -8.59 -12.45
CA LEU A 27 -7.83 -7.30 -13.11
C LEU A 27 -9.06 -6.84 -13.91
N ALA A 28 -9.74 -7.76 -14.59
CA ALA A 28 -10.98 -7.45 -15.32
C ALA A 28 -12.11 -7.01 -14.35
N LEU A 29 -12.24 -7.69 -13.21
CA LEU A 29 -13.21 -7.31 -12.16
C LEU A 29 -12.89 -5.95 -11.56
N ILE A 30 -11.62 -5.68 -11.23
CA ILE A 30 -11.17 -4.36 -10.74
C ILE A 30 -11.50 -3.26 -11.77
N SER A 31 -11.24 -3.52 -13.05
CA SER A 31 -11.58 -2.58 -14.12
C SER A 31 -13.10 -2.37 -14.25
N ALA A 32 -13.88 -3.43 -14.06
CA ALA A 32 -15.34 -3.35 -14.09
C ALA A 32 -15.89 -2.51 -12.91
N MET A 33 -15.26 -2.55 -11.74
CA MET A 33 -15.65 -1.73 -10.57
C MET A 33 -15.59 -0.23 -10.84
N LEU A 34 -14.71 0.23 -11.73
CA LEU A 34 -14.63 1.65 -12.11
C LEU A 34 -15.87 2.11 -12.89
N ILE A 35 -16.54 1.19 -13.59
CA ILE A 35 -17.65 1.49 -14.50
C ILE A 35 -19.00 1.12 -13.87
N VAL A 36 -19.08 -0.07 -13.27
CA VAL A 36 -20.33 -0.64 -12.74
C VAL A 36 -20.56 -0.16 -11.31
N PRO A 37 -21.75 0.39 -11.00
CA PRO A 37 -22.08 0.75 -9.61
C PRO A 37 -22.22 -0.51 -8.77
N LEU A 38 -21.51 -0.54 -7.63
CA LEU A 38 -21.60 -1.63 -6.68
C LEU A 38 -22.59 -1.29 -5.56
N PRO A 39 -23.45 -2.22 -5.13
CA PRO A 39 -24.29 -2.03 -3.97
C PRO A 39 -23.47 -2.00 -2.67
N GLY A 40 -23.96 -1.29 -1.63
CA GLY A 40 -23.27 -1.12 -0.35
C GLY A 40 -22.82 -2.43 0.30
N ILE A 41 -23.65 -3.48 0.24
CA ILE A 41 -23.32 -4.82 0.78
C ILE A 41 -22.03 -5.39 0.12
N VAL A 42 -21.83 -5.18 -1.18
CA VAL A 42 -20.63 -5.64 -1.88
C VAL A 42 -19.43 -4.81 -1.45
N LEU A 43 -19.59 -3.51 -1.26
CA LEU A 43 -18.54 -2.62 -0.74
C LEU A 43 -18.13 -3.03 0.68
N ASP A 44 -19.08 -3.33 1.56
CA ASP A 44 -18.84 -3.79 2.92
C ASP A 44 -18.05 -5.10 2.98
N PHE A 45 -18.13 -5.94 1.96
CA PHE A 45 -17.31 -7.14 1.83
C PHE A 45 -15.94 -6.85 1.21
N LEU A 46 -15.88 -6.04 0.15
CA LEU A 46 -14.62 -5.79 -0.57
C LEU A 46 -13.65 -4.89 0.18
N ILE A 47 -14.14 -3.98 1.03
CA ILE A 47 -13.32 -3.11 1.86
C ILE A 47 -12.45 -3.91 2.84
N PRO A 48 -12.98 -4.82 3.69
CA PRO A 48 -12.17 -5.69 4.52
C PRO A 48 -11.21 -6.58 3.73
N VAL A 49 -11.63 -7.09 2.57
CA VAL A 49 -10.75 -7.86 1.67
C VAL A 49 -9.56 -7.03 1.22
N ASN A 50 -9.75 -5.76 0.86
CA ASN A 50 -8.67 -4.87 0.48
C ASN A 50 -7.69 -4.60 1.65
N ILE A 51 -8.21 -4.39 2.86
CA ILE A 51 -7.38 -4.21 4.07
C ILE A 51 -6.60 -5.49 4.35
N ALA A 52 -7.24 -6.65 4.32
CA ALA A 52 -6.61 -7.95 4.53
C ALA A 52 -5.51 -8.23 3.48
N PHE A 53 -5.77 -7.90 2.22
CA PHE A 53 -4.80 -8.02 1.14
C PHE A 53 -3.58 -7.12 1.38
N SER A 54 -3.80 -5.87 1.75
CA SER A 54 -2.74 -4.91 2.08
C SER A 54 -1.91 -5.36 3.29
N LEU A 55 -2.57 -5.92 4.32
CA LEU A 55 -1.90 -6.50 5.48
C LEU A 55 -1.07 -7.73 5.09
N THR A 56 -1.60 -8.58 4.23
CA THR A 56 -0.87 -9.75 3.71
C THR A 56 0.41 -9.31 2.98
N ILE A 57 0.33 -8.28 2.13
CA ILE A 57 1.51 -7.71 1.44
C ILE A 57 2.53 -7.20 2.46
N LEU A 58 2.10 -6.52 3.51
CA LEU A 58 2.99 -6.06 4.58
C LEU A 58 3.65 -7.23 5.31
N LEU A 59 2.88 -8.25 5.70
CA LEU A 59 3.43 -9.43 6.37
C LEU A 59 4.47 -10.13 5.49
N VAL A 60 4.16 -10.32 4.21
CA VAL A 60 5.11 -10.89 3.25
C VAL A 60 6.40 -10.05 3.20
N ALA A 61 6.31 -8.70 3.15
CA ALA A 61 7.46 -7.82 3.17
C ALA A 61 8.32 -7.96 4.45
N VAL A 62 7.68 -8.18 5.61
CA VAL A 62 8.38 -8.38 6.89
C VAL A 62 9.10 -9.74 6.94
N PHE A 63 8.45 -10.80 6.43
CA PHE A 63 8.96 -12.16 6.54
C PHE A 63 9.94 -12.56 5.44
N VAL A 64 9.94 -11.89 4.30
CA VAL A 64 10.87 -12.17 3.21
C VAL A 64 12.31 -11.93 3.68
N LYS A 65 13.25 -12.74 3.24
CA LYS A 65 14.67 -12.65 3.65
C LYS A 65 15.48 -11.73 2.73
N ASN A 66 15.22 -11.80 1.42
CA ASN A 66 15.86 -10.96 0.42
C ASN A 66 14.80 -10.32 -0.48
N ALA A 67 14.96 -9.04 -0.82
CA ALA A 67 14.05 -8.32 -1.72
C ALA A 67 13.86 -9.04 -3.07
N LEU A 68 14.88 -9.75 -3.57
CA LEU A 68 14.84 -10.49 -4.82
C LEU A 68 13.95 -11.75 -4.79
N GLU A 69 13.60 -12.27 -3.61
CA GLU A 69 12.66 -13.40 -3.47
C GLU A 69 11.24 -13.03 -3.94
N ILE A 70 10.92 -11.73 -3.93
CA ILE A 70 9.62 -11.19 -4.37
C ILE A 70 9.81 -10.25 -5.55
N SER A 71 10.27 -10.76 -6.67
CA SER A 71 10.45 -9.98 -7.90
C SER A 71 9.13 -9.40 -8.45
N THR A 72 7.99 -10.00 -8.09
CA THR A 72 6.63 -9.55 -8.47
C THR A 72 6.06 -8.47 -7.55
N PHE A 73 6.79 -8.04 -6.53
CA PHE A 73 6.30 -7.08 -5.54
C PHE A 73 5.83 -5.74 -6.17
N PRO A 74 6.54 -5.13 -7.14
CA PRO A 74 6.05 -3.92 -7.80
C PRO A 74 4.69 -4.13 -8.48
N THR A 75 4.47 -5.30 -9.09
CA THR A 75 3.19 -5.65 -9.71
C THR A 75 2.07 -5.79 -8.67
N LEU A 76 2.38 -6.40 -7.51
CA LEU A 76 1.42 -6.48 -6.39
C LEU A 76 1.02 -5.09 -5.88
N LEU A 77 1.96 -4.14 -5.80
CA LEU A 77 1.68 -2.75 -5.46
C LEU A 77 0.70 -2.11 -6.46
N LEU A 78 0.92 -2.31 -7.77
CA LEU A 78 0.04 -1.77 -8.80
C LEU A 78 -1.36 -2.37 -8.72
N ILE A 79 -1.49 -3.70 -8.59
CA ILE A 79 -2.78 -4.39 -8.48
C ILE A 79 -3.54 -3.91 -7.25
N SER A 80 -2.88 -3.84 -6.09
CA SER A 80 -3.51 -3.38 -4.85
C SER A 80 -3.97 -1.92 -4.94
N THR A 81 -3.18 -1.07 -5.58
CA THR A 81 -3.53 0.34 -5.79
C THR A 81 -4.71 0.50 -6.75
N LEU A 82 -4.75 -0.27 -7.85
CA LEU A 82 -5.89 -0.28 -8.76
C LEU A 82 -7.16 -0.79 -8.09
N PHE A 83 -7.06 -1.81 -7.24
CA PHE A 83 -8.21 -2.32 -6.48
C PHE A 83 -8.77 -1.26 -5.54
N ARG A 84 -7.90 -0.55 -4.81
CA ARG A 84 -8.30 0.57 -3.95
C ARG A 84 -8.93 1.72 -4.73
N LEU A 85 -8.36 2.10 -5.90
CA LEU A 85 -8.97 3.11 -6.77
C LEU A 85 -10.37 2.68 -7.23
N GLY A 86 -10.55 1.42 -7.61
CA GLY A 86 -11.86 0.87 -7.96
C GLY A 86 -12.87 0.99 -6.82
N LEU A 87 -12.44 0.68 -5.59
CA LEU A 87 -13.26 0.86 -4.40
C LEU A 87 -13.61 2.34 -4.18
N ASN A 88 -12.63 3.25 -4.19
CA ASN A 88 -12.85 4.68 -3.96
C ASN A 88 -13.81 5.31 -5.00
N VAL A 89 -13.75 4.88 -6.26
CA VAL A 89 -14.70 5.34 -7.29
C VAL A 89 -16.10 4.79 -7.03
N SER A 90 -16.21 3.52 -6.61
CA SER A 90 -17.49 2.88 -6.32
C SER A 90 -18.15 3.47 -5.06
N THR A 91 -17.40 3.69 -3.98
CA THR A 91 -17.89 4.34 -2.75
C THR A 91 -18.30 5.78 -3.01
N THR A 92 -17.47 6.56 -3.73
CA THR A 92 -17.82 7.93 -4.18
C THR A 92 -19.14 7.98 -4.91
N ARG A 93 -19.36 7.04 -5.83
CA ARG A 93 -20.63 6.96 -6.56
C ARG A 93 -21.80 6.69 -5.60
N GLY A 94 -21.67 5.75 -4.65
CA GLY A 94 -22.68 5.48 -3.62
C GLY A 94 -22.96 6.71 -2.77
N ILE A 95 -21.92 7.40 -2.28
CA ILE A 95 -22.02 8.64 -1.51
C ILE A 95 -22.82 9.70 -2.27
N LEU A 96 -22.46 9.98 -3.53
CA LEU A 96 -23.07 11.05 -4.30
C LEU A 96 -24.47 10.71 -4.86
N THR A 97 -24.79 9.43 -5.07
CA THR A 97 -26.09 9.04 -5.65
C THR A 97 -27.16 8.77 -4.60
N SER A 98 -26.81 8.16 -3.49
CA SER A 98 -27.74 7.68 -2.45
C SER A 98 -27.41 8.11 -1.03
N ALA A 99 -26.34 8.88 -0.82
CA ALA A 99 -25.78 9.19 0.50
C ALA A 99 -25.50 7.91 1.32
N ASP A 100 -25.02 6.87 0.63
CA ASP A 100 -24.70 5.56 1.19
C ASP A 100 -23.44 4.98 0.52
N ALA A 101 -22.51 4.49 1.31
CA ALA A 101 -21.31 3.83 0.84
C ALA A 101 -21.04 2.50 1.58
N GLY A 102 -22.08 1.98 2.26
CA GLY A 102 -22.01 0.80 3.10
C GLY A 102 -21.80 1.12 4.58
N GLU A 103 -22.09 0.12 5.40
CA GLU A 103 -22.03 0.23 6.87
C GLU A 103 -20.57 0.39 7.38
N MET A 104 -19.61 -0.21 6.70
CA MET A 104 -18.18 -0.07 7.06
C MET A 104 -17.71 1.38 6.96
N VAL A 105 -17.97 2.03 5.84
CA VAL A 105 -17.61 3.43 5.62
C VAL A 105 -18.26 4.33 6.67
N LYS A 106 -19.55 4.13 6.92
CA LYS A 106 -20.30 4.87 7.94
C LYS A 106 -19.74 4.66 9.33
N ALA A 107 -19.44 3.42 9.73
CA ALA A 107 -18.90 3.10 11.04
C ALA A 107 -17.53 3.76 11.28
N PHE A 108 -16.63 3.75 10.28
CA PHE A 108 -15.35 4.47 10.38
C PHE A 108 -15.53 5.98 10.47
N GLY A 109 -16.46 6.56 9.71
CA GLY A 109 -16.78 7.98 9.77
C GLY A 109 -17.32 8.39 11.14
N ASP A 110 -18.29 7.67 11.67
CA ASP A 110 -18.88 7.92 12.98
C ASP A 110 -17.85 7.75 14.11
N PHE A 111 -16.95 6.78 13.99
CA PHE A 111 -15.87 6.56 14.96
C PHE A 111 -14.96 7.77 15.12
N VAL A 112 -14.61 8.44 14.02
CA VAL A 112 -13.69 9.59 14.05
C VAL A 112 -14.42 10.89 14.37
N VAL A 113 -15.60 11.08 13.80
CA VAL A 113 -16.40 12.30 14.01
C VAL A 113 -16.92 12.38 15.45
N ARG A 114 -17.25 11.25 16.10
CA ARG A 114 -17.75 11.17 17.48
C ARG A 114 -18.80 12.24 17.84
N GLY A 115 -19.66 12.58 16.88
CA GLY A 115 -20.73 13.55 17.05
C GLY A 115 -20.39 15.00 16.70
N ASP A 116 -19.11 15.39 16.65
CA ASP A 116 -18.68 16.73 16.23
C ASP A 116 -17.96 16.68 14.87
N VAL A 117 -18.67 17.11 13.83
CA VAL A 117 -18.19 17.10 12.44
C VAL A 117 -16.95 17.99 12.26
N VAL A 118 -16.87 19.12 13.00
CA VAL A 118 -15.75 20.04 12.86
C VAL A 118 -14.46 19.40 13.39
N ILE A 119 -14.54 18.79 14.58
CA ILE A 119 -13.40 18.06 15.16
C ILE A 119 -13.01 16.88 14.24
N GLY A 120 -14.00 16.10 13.78
CA GLY A 120 -13.75 14.99 12.87
C GLY A 120 -13.04 15.42 11.56
N MET A 121 -13.46 16.54 10.98
CA MET A 121 -12.85 17.10 9.77
C MET A 121 -11.41 17.57 10.02
N VAL A 122 -11.15 18.25 11.12
CA VAL A 122 -9.78 18.67 11.50
C VAL A 122 -8.89 17.45 11.70
N MET A 123 -9.34 16.43 12.45
CA MET A 123 -8.58 15.20 12.66
C MET A 123 -8.31 14.46 11.35
N PHE A 124 -9.31 14.37 10.48
CA PHE A 124 -9.15 13.80 9.15
C PHE A 124 -8.09 14.53 8.33
N LEU A 125 -8.12 15.87 8.30
CA LEU A 125 -7.12 16.68 7.60
C LEU A 125 -5.71 16.46 8.16
N VAL A 126 -5.55 16.42 9.48
CA VAL A 126 -4.25 16.15 10.12
C VAL A 126 -3.73 14.77 9.73
N ILE A 127 -4.54 13.72 9.84
CA ILE A 127 -4.15 12.36 9.49
C ILE A 127 -3.76 12.28 8.00
N THR A 128 -4.58 12.85 7.12
CA THR A 128 -4.34 12.88 5.67
C THR A 128 -3.05 13.62 5.32
N LEU A 129 -2.81 14.75 5.96
CA LEU A 129 -1.60 15.55 5.73
C LEU A 129 -0.34 14.81 6.19
N VAL A 130 -0.36 14.19 7.35
CA VAL A 130 0.75 13.35 7.85
C VAL A 130 0.99 12.19 6.91
N GLN A 131 -0.06 11.48 6.51
CA GLN A 131 0.07 10.33 5.61
C GLN A 131 0.64 10.74 4.24
N PHE A 132 0.16 11.83 3.67
CA PHE A 132 0.66 12.30 2.37
C PHE A 132 2.12 12.80 2.45
N LEU A 133 2.40 13.72 3.39
CA LEU A 133 3.72 14.36 3.47
C LEU A 133 4.81 13.41 4.00
N VAL A 134 4.51 12.66 5.05
CA VAL A 134 5.52 11.86 5.74
C VAL A 134 5.62 10.47 5.11
N ILE A 135 4.49 9.81 4.92
CA ILE A 135 4.50 8.40 4.52
C ILE A 135 4.60 8.27 3.00
N ALA A 136 3.65 8.80 2.22
CA ALA A 136 3.64 8.61 0.77
C ALA A 136 4.85 9.27 0.10
N LYS A 137 5.12 10.54 0.40
CA LYS A 137 6.25 11.28 -0.15
C LYS A 137 7.60 10.78 0.39
N GLY A 138 7.65 10.37 1.66
CA GLY A 138 8.85 9.79 2.28
C GLY A 138 9.23 8.45 1.64
N SER A 139 8.28 7.52 1.51
CA SER A 139 8.52 6.20 0.90
C SER A 139 8.88 6.29 -0.58
N GLU A 140 8.26 7.21 -1.34
CA GLU A 140 8.66 7.49 -2.72
C GLU A 140 10.13 7.92 -2.79
N ARG A 141 10.54 8.85 -1.91
CA ARG A 141 11.92 9.33 -1.90
C ARG A 141 12.92 8.24 -1.55
N VAL A 142 12.57 7.39 -0.59
CA VAL A 142 13.40 6.22 -0.21
C VAL A 142 13.52 5.26 -1.39
N ALA A 143 12.44 4.96 -2.11
CA ALA A 143 12.45 4.09 -3.27
C ALA A 143 13.29 4.68 -4.43
N GLU A 144 13.12 5.96 -4.73
CA GLU A 144 13.89 6.67 -5.76
C GLU A 144 15.40 6.64 -5.48
N VAL A 145 15.77 6.99 -4.24
CA VAL A 145 17.20 7.02 -3.84
C VAL A 145 17.78 5.62 -3.78
N GLY A 146 17.06 4.65 -3.23
CA GLY A 146 17.48 3.24 -3.18
C GLY A 146 17.68 2.65 -4.59
N ALA A 147 16.75 2.91 -5.51
CA ALA A 147 16.88 2.51 -6.90
C ALA A 147 18.10 3.15 -7.56
N ARG A 148 18.31 4.47 -7.39
CA ARG A 148 19.45 5.18 -7.96
C ARG A 148 20.78 4.59 -7.48
N PHE A 149 20.97 4.42 -6.17
CA PHE A 149 22.22 3.84 -5.65
C PHE A 149 22.47 2.43 -6.15
N THR A 150 21.43 1.62 -6.27
CA THR A 150 21.57 0.26 -6.80
C THR A 150 21.98 0.28 -8.27
N LEU A 151 21.32 1.13 -9.09
CA LEU A 151 21.61 1.26 -10.52
C LEU A 151 23.00 1.84 -10.78
N ASP A 152 23.41 2.88 -10.05
CA ASP A 152 24.72 3.50 -10.19
C ASP A 152 25.87 2.55 -9.78
N ALA A 153 25.62 1.60 -8.89
CA ALA A 153 26.61 0.61 -8.46
C ALA A 153 26.80 -0.55 -9.46
N ILE A 154 25.89 -0.75 -10.44
CA ILE A 154 25.91 -1.89 -11.37
C ILE A 154 27.19 -1.97 -12.18
N PRO A 155 27.69 -0.91 -12.85
CA PRO A 155 28.91 -1.01 -13.65
C PRO A 155 30.12 -1.45 -12.82
N GLY A 156 30.27 -0.93 -11.59
CA GLY A 156 31.33 -1.32 -10.68
C GLY A 156 31.23 -2.79 -10.25
N LYS A 157 30.03 -3.27 -9.95
CA LYS A 157 29.81 -4.68 -9.59
C LYS A 157 30.07 -5.61 -10.78
N GLN A 158 29.66 -5.23 -12.00
CA GLN A 158 29.96 -6.00 -13.21
C GLN A 158 31.47 -6.12 -13.46
N MET A 159 32.21 -5.01 -13.37
CA MET A 159 33.66 -5.03 -13.49
C MET A 159 34.33 -5.90 -12.44
N SER A 160 33.81 -5.89 -11.19
CA SER A 160 34.32 -6.75 -10.12
C SER A 160 34.10 -8.24 -10.39
N ILE A 161 32.94 -8.60 -10.92
CA ILE A 161 32.60 -9.98 -11.33
C ILE A 161 33.54 -10.42 -12.45
N ASP A 162 33.71 -9.59 -13.49
CA ASP A 162 34.57 -9.90 -14.64
C ASP A 162 36.05 -10.03 -14.22
N ALA A 163 36.50 -9.23 -13.27
CA ALA A 163 37.84 -9.36 -12.71
C ALA A 163 38.01 -10.66 -11.92
N ALA A 164 36.98 -11.06 -11.13
CA ALA A 164 37.03 -12.29 -10.35
C ALA A 164 37.03 -13.55 -11.25
N VAL A 165 36.27 -13.54 -12.35
CA VAL A 165 36.30 -14.61 -13.37
C VAL A 165 37.65 -14.69 -14.03
N ARG A 166 38.23 -13.55 -14.47
CA ARG A 166 39.53 -13.51 -15.12
C ARG A 166 40.69 -13.94 -14.18
N ALA A 167 40.54 -13.64 -12.90
CA ALA A 167 41.55 -14.08 -11.88
C ALA A 167 41.38 -15.55 -11.47
N GLY A 168 40.36 -16.26 -11.98
CA GLY A 168 40.07 -17.64 -11.63
C GLY A 168 39.53 -17.84 -10.19
N SER A 169 39.15 -16.77 -9.50
CA SER A 169 38.62 -16.83 -8.14
C SER A 169 37.16 -17.28 -8.09
N ILE A 170 36.42 -17.16 -9.19
CA ILE A 170 35.12 -17.75 -9.42
C ILE A 170 35.05 -18.37 -10.83
N THR A 171 34.21 -19.37 -10.98
CA THR A 171 33.97 -20.02 -12.28
C THR A 171 33.17 -19.11 -13.21
N GLU A 172 33.22 -19.37 -14.51
CA GLU A 172 32.44 -18.63 -15.50
C GLU A 172 30.93 -18.75 -15.23
N GLN A 173 30.45 -19.92 -14.81
CA GLN A 173 29.06 -20.16 -14.44
C GLN A 173 28.65 -19.31 -13.22
N GLU A 174 29.45 -19.29 -12.16
CA GLU A 174 29.21 -18.44 -10.99
C GLU A 174 29.24 -16.95 -11.35
N GLY A 175 30.09 -16.56 -12.29
CA GLY A 175 30.13 -15.21 -12.84
C GLY A 175 28.83 -14.85 -13.56
N GLN A 176 28.28 -15.79 -14.36
CA GLN A 176 26.99 -15.58 -15.03
C GLN A 176 25.83 -15.49 -14.04
N ASP A 177 25.77 -16.40 -13.05
CA ASP A 177 24.73 -16.39 -12.02
C ASP A 177 24.70 -15.05 -11.24
N LYS A 178 25.88 -14.50 -10.92
CA LYS A 178 26.00 -13.19 -10.27
C LYS A 178 25.57 -12.03 -11.15
N ARG A 179 25.85 -12.08 -12.47
CA ARG A 179 25.36 -11.07 -13.41
C ARG A 179 23.83 -11.11 -13.53
N ASP A 180 23.24 -12.31 -13.57
CA ASP A 180 21.80 -12.50 -13.65
C ASP A 180 21.09 -12.03 -12.36
N GLU A 181 21.70 -12.24 -11.18
CA GLU A 181 21.23 -11.70 -9.91
C GLU A 181 21.29 -10.17 -9.91
N LEU A 182 22.36 -9.56 -10.41
CA LEU A 182 22.53 -8.13 -10.53
C LEU A 182 21.48 -7.51 -11.49
N ASN A 183 21.20 -8.17 -12.61
CA ASN A 183 20.19 -7.74 -13.57
C ASN A 183 18.77 -7.81 -12.94
N ARG A 184 18.45 -8.88 -12.20
CA ARG A 184 17.18 -9.00 -11.46
C ARG A 184 17.02 -7.91 -10.42
N ALA A 185 18.09 -7.59 -9.67
CA ALA A 185 18.09 -6.49 -8.72
C ALA A 185 17.81 -5.15 -9.40
N SER A 186 18.47 -4.89 -10.54
CA SER A 186 18.24 -3.69 -11.35
C SER A 186 16.78 -3.54 -11.78
N MET A 187 16.19 -4.61 -12.32
CA MET A 187 14.79 -4.62 -12.75
C MET A 187 13.83 -4.40 -11.58
N LEU A 188 14.07 -5.05 -10.44
CA LEU A 188 13.24 -4.90 -9.25
C LEU A 188 13.25 -3.45 -8.74
N PHE A 189 14.42 -2.87 -8.51
CA PHE A 189 14.51 -1.52 -7.96
C PHE A 189 14.02 -0.45 -8.95
N GLY A 190 14.29 -0.61 -10.25
CA GLY A 190 13.73 0.27 -11.28
C GLY A 190 12.20 0.20 -11.35
N SER A 191 11.62 -1.00 -11.26
CA SER A 191 10.17 -1.19 -11.23
C SER A 191 9.54 -0.65 -9.93
N MET A 192 10.25 -0.75 -8.81
CA MET A 192 9.80 -0.19 -7.52
C MET A 192 9.67 1.32 -7.55
N ASP A 193 10.63 2.04 -8.17
CA ASP A 193 10.52 3.50 -8.33
C ASP A 193 9.25 3.88 -9.11
N GLY A 194 8.97 3.16 -10.21
CA GLY A 194 7.75 3.37 -10.98
C GLY A 194 6.46 3.07 -10.19
N ALA A 195 6.43 1.94 -9.48
CA ALA A 195 5.27 1.55 -8.67
C ALA A 195 5.01 2.54 -7.52
N MET A 196 6.06 3.07 -6.88
CA MET A 196 5.91 4.07 -5.81
C MET A 196 5.36 5.41 -6.30
N LYS A 197 5.69 5.83 -7.51
CA LYS A 197 5.09 7.01 -8.14
C LYS A 197 3.59 6.82 -8.38
N PHE A 198 3.18 5.61 -8.75
CA PHE A 198 1.77 5.26 -8.91
C PHE A 198 1.01 5.27 -7.57
N VAL A 199 1.59 4.69 -6.50
CA VAL A 199 1.02 4.72 -5.14
C VAL A 199 0.86 6.15 -4.62
N LYS A 200 1.84 7.03 -4.88
CA LYS A 200 1.73 8.47 -4.56
C LYS A 200 0.59 9.15 -5.33
N GLY A 201 0.47 8.85 -6.64
CA GLY A 201 -0.60 9.38 -7.48
C GLY A 201 -1.99 9.04 -6.93
N ASP A 202 -2.18 7.81 -6.45
CA ASP A 202 -3.41 7.37 -5.82
C ASP A 202 -3.70 8.10 -4.49
N ALA A 203 -2.69 8.37 -3.67
CA ALA A 203 -2.87 9.17 -2.46
C ALA A 203 -3.34 10.61 -2.76
N ILE A 204 -2.83 11.21 -3.86
CA ILE A 204 -3.30 12.52 -4.33
C ILE A 204 -4.74 12.43 -4.86
N ALA A 205 -5.04 11.40 -5.65
CA ALA A 205 -6.38 11.17 -6.17
C ALA A 205 -7.40 11.00 -5.04
N GLY A 206 -7.08 10.24 -3.99
CA GLY A 206 -7.93 10.08 -2.81
C GLY A 206 -8.25 11.40 -2.11
N LEU A 207 -7.27 12.31 -1.99
CA LEU A 207 -7.49 13.64 -1.43
C LEU A 207 -8.46 14.48 -2.28
N ILE A 208 -8.28 14.45 -3.60
CA ILE A 208 -9.16 15.18 -4.54
C ILE A 208 -10.57 14.58 -4.51
N ILE A 209 -10.70 13.26 -4.48
CA ILE A 209 -11.97 12.56 -4.36
C ILE A 209 -12.70 12.96 -3.06
N ALA A 210 -11.99 13.00 -1.93
CA ALA A 210 -12.56 13.44 -0.67
C ALA A 210 -13.08 14.89 -0.73
N ALA A 211 -12.32 15.80 -1.32
CA ALA A 211 -12.78 17.17 -1.53
C ALA A 211 -14.03 17.26 -2.42
N ILE A 212 -14.06 16.48 -3.50
CA ILE A 212 -15.24 16.38 -4.39
C ILE A 212 -16.44 15.82 -3.62
N ASN A 213 -16.27 14.74 -2.85
CA ASN A 213 -17.33 14.11 -2.09
C ASN A 213 -17.97 15.07 -1.07
N ILE A 214 -17.18 15.89 -0.40
CA ILE A 214 -17.70 16.89 0.54
C ILE A 214 -18.44 17.99 -0.23
N VAL A 215 -17.81 18.64 -1.19
CA VAL A 215 -18.37 19.81 -1.88
C VAL A 215 -19.59 19.40 -2.73
N ALA A 216 -19.41 18.44 -3.62
CA ALA A 216 -20.50 17.99 -4.49
C ALA A 216 -21.59 17.26 -3.69
N GLY A 217 -21.22 16.49 -2.66
CA GLY A 217 -22.16 15.79 -1.81
C GLY A 217 -23.08 16.74 -1.08
N VAL A 218 -22.55 17.80 -0.44
CA VAL A 218 -23.39 18.82 0.23
C VAL A 218 -24.34 19.50 -0.76
N ILE A 219 -23.85 19.89 -1.94
CA ILE A 219 -24.70 20.48 -2.97
C ILE A 219 -25.81 19.53 -3.40
N ILE A 220 -25.49 18.27 -3.68
CA ILE A 220 -26.45 17.24 -4.08
C ILE A 220 -27.46 16.97 -2.95
N GLY A 221 -26.99 16.90 -1.69
CA GLY A 221 -27.82 16.72 -0.51
C GLY A 221 -28.88 17.80 -0.39
N ILE A 222 -28.49 19.06 -0.55
CA ILE A 222 -29.43 20.20 -0.46
C ILE A 222 -30.36 20.25 -1.67
N VAL A 223 -29.80 20.22 -2.90
CA VAL A 223 -30.56 20.51 -4.13
C VAL A 223 -31.41 19.32 -4.57
N ARG A 224 -30.85 18.10 -4.53
CA ARG A 224 -31.51 16.89 -5.07
C ARG A 224 -32.21 16.09 -4.00
N MET A 225 -31.60 15.93 -2.81
CA MET A 225 -32.16 15.12 -1.73
C MET A 225 -33.00 15.94 -0.76
N GLN A 226 -33.11 17.26 -0.95
CA GLN A 226 -33.88 18.19 -0.14
C GLN A 226 -33.53 18.14 1.36
N MET A 227 -32.26 17.87 1.66
CA MET A 227 -31.76 17.85 3.03
C MET A 227 -31.56 19.29 3.53
N ASP A 228 -31.76 19.49 4.83
CA ASP A 228 -31.27 20.68 5.50
C ASP A 228 -29.74 20.80 5.36
N ALA A 229 -29.22 22.03 5.27
CA ALA A 229 -27.80 22.29 5.04
C ALA A 229 -26.90 21.68 6.14
N GLY A 230 -27.33 21.72 7.40
CA GLY A 230 -26.62 21.11 8.51
C GLY A 230 -26.60 19.58 8.43
N THR A 231 -27.72 18.98 8.05
CA THR A 231 -27.83 17.53 7.84
C THR A 231 -27.00 17.08 6.65
N ALA A 232 -27.07 17.78 5.51
CA ALA A 232 -26.26 17.48 4.33
C ALA A 232 -24.75 17.54 4.67
N LEU A 233 -24.30 18.61 5.33
CA LEU A 233 -22.92 18.74 5.75
C LEU A 233 -22.49 17.58 6.65
N ARG A 234 -23.31 17.22 7.64
CA ARG A 234 -23.00 16.12 8.55
C ARG A 234 -22.90 14.79 7.82
N VAL A 235 -23.89 14.41 7.02
CA VAL A 235 -23.95 13.12 6.34
C VAL A 235 -22.79 12.96 5.38
N PHE A 236 -22.58 13.93 4.47
CA PHE A 236 -21.52 13.82 3.48
C PHE A 236 -20.11 13.94 4.08
N SER A 237 -19.93 14.70 5.17
CA SER A 237 -18.67 14.73 5.89
C SER A 237 -18.35 13.40 6.57
N VAL A 238 -19.32 12.78 7.27
CA VAL A 238 -19.12 11.48 7.93
C VAL A 238 -18.77 10.41 6.91
N LEU A 239 -19.53 10.30 5.83
CA LEU A 239 -19.29 9.31 4.78
C LEU A 239 -17.93 9.53 4.08
N THR A 240 -17.59 10.77 3.77
CA THR A 240 -16.30 11.08 3.13
C THR A 240 -15.13 10.80 4.04
N ILE A 241 -15.21 11.16 5.32
CA ILE A 241 -14.17 10.88 6.31
C ILE A 241 -14.01 9.37 6.47
N GLY A 242 -15.10 8.63 6.56
CA GLY A 242 -15.07 7.17 6.67
C GLY A 242 -14.43 6.50 5.45
N ASP A 243 -14.85 6.86 4.24
CA ASP A 243 -14.32 6.35 2.98
C ASP A 243 -12.80 6.61 2.87
N ALA A 244 -12.40 7.86 3.11
CA ALA A 244 -11.01 8.24 3.03
C ALA A 244 -10.14 7.55 4.08
N LEU A 245 -10.61 7.36 5.32
CA LEU A 245 -9.86 6.64 6.37
C LEU A 245 -9.66 5.17 6.03
N VAL A 246 -10.69 4.51 5.55
CA VAL A 246 -10.60 3.10 5.09
C VAL A 246 -9.56 2.97 3.97
N ALA A 247 -9.60 3.86 2.98
CA ALA A 247 -8.60 3.90 1.91
C ALA A 247 -7.19 4.19 2.45
N GLN A 248 -7.07 5.07 3.45
CA GLN A 248 -5.79 5.44 4.07
C GLN A 248 -5.14 4.26 4.81
N ILE A 249 -5.90 3.42 5.51
CA ILE A 249 -5.35 2.24 6.21
C ILE A 249 -4.65 1.32 5.21
N SER A 250 -5.30 0.95 4.11
CA SER A 250 -4.71 0.12 3.07
C SER A 250 -3.49 0.77 2.42
N ALA A 251 -3.55 2.09 2.16
CA ALA A 251 -2.44 2.86 1.61
C ALA A 251 -1.21 2.85 2.53
N LEU A 252 -1.43 3.02 3.83
CA LEU A 252 -0.37 3.00 4.85
C LEU A 252 0.35 1.64 4.87
N LEU A 253 -0.41 0.54 4.92
CA LEU A 253 0.14 -0.81 4.96
C LEU A 253 1.00 -1.11 3.73
N ILE A 254 0.53 -0.72 2.55
CA ILE A 254 1.24 -0.92 1.27
C ILE A 254 2.51 -0.07 1.20
N THR A 255 2.44 1.20 1.56
CA THR A 255 3.60 2.10 1.56
C THR A 255 4.67 1.66 2.56
N LEU A 256 4.25 1.18 3.73
CA LEU A 256 5.16 0.62 4.73
C LEU A 256 5.82 -0.66 4.21
N ALA A 257 5.06 -1.56 3.58
CA ALA A 257 5.59 -2.77 2.97
C ALA A 257 6.65 -2.44 1.91
N ALA A 258 6.36 -1.48 1.04
CA ALA A 258 7.28 -1.03 0.00
C ALA A 258 8.56 -0.40 0.60
N GLY A 259 8.41 0.43 1.64
CA GLY A 259 9.53 1.00 2.38
C GLY A 259 10.44 -0.08 2.97
N ILE A 260 9.86 -1.10 3.62
CA ILE A 260 10.61 -2.24 4.19
C ILE A 260 11.39 -2.99 3.11
N ILE A 261 10.78 -3.29 1.97
CA ILE A 261 11.46 -4.01 0.88
C ILE A 261 12.63 -3.20 0.31
N VAL A 262 12.44 -1.91 0.09
CA VAL A 262 13.46 -1.04 -0.52
C VAL A 262 14.63 -0.77 0.44
N THR A 263 14.35 -0.62 1.72
CA THR A 263 15.38 -0.37 2.74
C THR A 263 16.08 -1.63 3.24
N ARG A 264 15.66 -2.79 2.75
CA ARG A 264 16.21 -4.05 3.21
C ARG A 264 17.65 -4.23 2.72
N VAL A 265 18.57 -4.24 3.66
CA VAL A 265 19.97 -4.59 3.41
C VAL A 265 20.13 -6.10 3.53
N GLU A 266 20.85 -6.71 2.61
CA GLU A 266 21.15 -8.14 2.65
C GLU A 266 21.99 -8.46 3.90
N SER A 267 21.44 -9.28 4.80
CA SER A 267 22.17 -9.74 5.98
C SER A 267 23.28 -10.72 5.56
N LYS A 268 24.43 -10.65 6.24
CA LYS A 268 25.50 -11.66 6.09
C LYS A 268 24.98 -13.08 6.36
N ASP A 269 24.01 -13.20 7.22
CA ASP A 269 23.34 -14.46 7.56
C ASP A 269 22.01 -14.55 6.81
N LYS A 270 22.00 -15.29 5.69
CA LYS A 270 20.84 -15.48 4.79
C LYS A 270 19.64 -16.18 5.47
N THR A 271 19.77 -16.60 6.73
CA THR A 271 18.70 -17.28 7.45
C THR A 271 17.83 -16.35 8.28
N LYS A 272 18.27 -15.11 8.53
CA LYS A 272 17.60 -14.16 9.43
C LYS A 272 16.54 -13.31 8.72
N ASN A 273 15.35 -13.29 9.30
CA ASN A 273 14.26 -12.38 8.92
C ASN A 273 14.47 -11.01 9.58
N LEU A 274 13.76 -9.98 9.09
CA LEU A 274 13.82 -8.61 9.60
C LEU A 274 13.66 -8.54 11.13
N GLY A 275 12.69 -9.27 11.69
CA GLY A 275 12.44 -9.28 13.13
C GLY A 275 13.63 -9.81 13.95
N HIS A 276 14.33 -10.83 13.45
CA HIS A 276 15.55 -11.35 14.11
C HIS A 276 16.70 -10.37 14.01
N SER A 277 16.89 -9.75 12.84
CA SER A 277 17.94 -8.72 12.66
C SER A 277 17.71 -7.53 13.58
N LEU A 278 16.49 -6.99 13.62
CA LEU A 278 16.14 -5.88 14.52
C LEU A 278 16.33 -6.25 16.00
N LYS A 279 15.89 -7.44 16.41
CA LYS A 279 16.09 -7.92 17.77
C LYS A 279 17.59 -7.97 18.11
N ASP A 280 18.38 -8.62 17.27
CA ASP A 280 19.81 -8.78 17.48
C ASP A 280 20.52 -7.41 17.55
N GLU A 281 20.19 -6.48 16.65
CA GLU A 281 20.77 -5.14 16.63
C GLU A 281 20.37 -4.30 17.85
N LEU A 282 19.09 -4.30 18.22
CA LEU A 282 18.59 -3.55 19.39
C LEU A 282 19.12 -4.11 20.70
N THR A 283 19.32 -5.44 20.79
CA THR A 283 19.80 -6.10 22.02
C THR A 283 21.31 -6.32 22.06
N SER A 284 22.02 -6.04 20.98
CA SER A 284 23.48 -6.24 20.87
C SER A 284 24.31 -5.48 21.92
N ASN A 285 23.79 -4.35 22.40
CA ASN A 285 24.49 -3.51 23.35
C ASN A 285 23.66 -3.28 24.64
N PRO A 286 23.85 -4.13 25.68
CA PRO A 286 23.06 -4.04 26.90
C PRO A 286 23.26 -2.70 27.66
N LYS A 287 24.38 -2.00 27.44
CA LYS A 287 24.61 -0.67 28.04
C LYS A 287 23.63 0.37 27.53
N VAL A 288 23.26 0.32 26.23
CA VAL A 288 22.28 1.24 25.64
C VAL A 288 20.89 1.01 26.26
N LEU A 289 20.50 -0.27 26.42
CA LEU A 289 19.25 -0.63 27.08
C LEU A 289 19.20 -0.19 28.55
N MET A 290 20.29 -0.33 29.27
CA MET A 290 20.39 0.14 30.67
C MET A 290 20.28 1.65 30.77
N ILE A 291 20.94 2.40 29.88
CA ILE A 291 20.83 3.87 29.85
C ILE A 291 19.38 4.29 29.51
N GLY A 292 18.77 3.66 28.50
CA GLY A 292 17.37 3.90 28.13
C GLY A 292 16.40 3.62 29.28
N ALA A 293 16.55 2.49 29.95
CA ALA A 293 15.75 2.16 31.14
C ALA A 293 15.97 3.14 32.27
N GLY A 294 17.20 3.62 32.52
CA GLY A 294 17.50 4.64 33.52
C GLY A 294 16.84 5.97 33.19
N LEU A 295 16.83 6.41 31.94
CA LEU A 295 16.13 7.62 31.50
C LEU A 295 14.62 7.49 31.67
N MET A 296 14.03 6.34 31.30
CA MET A 296 12.60 6.08 31.49
C MET A 296 12.20 6.12 32.95
N LEU A 297 13.00 5.52 33.86
CA LEU A 297 12.81 5.59 35.30
C LEU A 297 12.88 7.02 35.80
N LEU A 298 13.84 7.81 35.34
CA LEU A 298 14.00 9.21 35.72
C LEU A 298 12.78 10.05 35.29
N MET A 299 12.25 9.79 34.08
CA MET A 299 11.01 10.42 33.61
C MET A 299 9.80 10.00 34.43
N ALA A 300 9.68 8.72 34.77
CA ALA A 300 8.59 8.22 35.62
C ALA A 300 8.62 8.81 37.07
N CYS A 301 9.81 9.16 37.55
CA CYS A 301 9.95 9.83 38.85
C CYS A 301 9.72 11.36 38.82
N THR A 302 9.51 11.96 37.63
CA THR A 302 9.31 13.42 37.52
C THR A 302 7.87 13.78 37.89
N PRO A 303 7.64 14.64 38.92
CA PRO A 303 6.30 15.03 39.32
C PRO A 303 5.56 15.72 38.15
N GLY A 304 4.35 15.26 37.87
CA GLY A 304 3.50 15.83 36.81
C GLY A 304 3.55 15.12 35.46
N LEU A 305 4.41 14.12 35.28
CA LEU A 305 4.32 13.19 34.13
C LEU A 305 3.51 11.96 34.57
N PRO A 306 2.59 11.44 33.69
CA PRO A 306 1.91 10.19 33.98
C PRO A 306 2.93 9.04 33.98
N ALA A 307 3.01 8.29 35.08
CA ALA A 307 3.87 7.12 35.22
C ALA A 307 3.32 5.91 34.47
#